data_1211ee85b17b4011072667eda9f1346b
#
_entry.id   1211ee85b17b4011072667eda9f1346b
#
_cell.length_a   1.000
_cell.length_b   1.000
_cell.length_c   1.000
_cell.angle_alpha   90.00
_cell.angle_beta   90.00
_cell.angle_gamma   90.00
#
_symmetry.space_group_name_H-M   'P 1'
#
loop_
_entity.id
_entity.type
_entity.pdbx_description
1 polymer ?
#
loop_
_entity_poly.entity_id
_entity_poly.type
_entity_poly.pdbx_seq_one_letter_code
_entity_poly.pdbx_strand_id
1 'polypeptide(L)'
;MLDSDNDVIITRYRGKVYAFSRRCPHKGARLVWHEDESRIFCPKHKARFMSNGDHASGRRSRNLDRYGLRVQGREIVVDTDTVYREDQDQQAWASAFAAVT
;
A
#
# COMPACT_ATOMS: atom_id res chain seq x y z
N MET A 1 -3.35 8.90 2.88
CA MET A 1 -3.73 8.97 4.32
C MET A 1 -2.92 7.96 5.12
N LEU A 2 -2.50 8.34 6.32
CA LEU A 2 -1.75 7.45 7.21
C LEU A 2 -2.57 7.12 8.44
N ASP A 3 -2.51 5.86 8.86
CA ASP A 3 -3.00 5.44 10.16
C ASP A 3 -1.79 5.01 10.98
N SER A 4 -1.29 5.94 11.80
CA SER A 4 -0.06 5.72 12.57
C SER A 4 -0.22 4.63 13.62
N ASP A 5 -1.42 4.47 14.18
CA ASP A 5 -1.67 3.47 15.23
C ASP A 5 -1.59 2.05 14.70
N ASN A 6 -1.95 1.84 13.43
CA ASN A 6 -1.99 0.53 12.81
C ASN A 6 -0.92 0.32 11.75
N ASP A 7 -0.02 1.28 11.56
CA ASP A 7 1.01 1.23 10.53
C ASP A 7 0.45 0.97 9.13
N VAL A 8 -0.64 1.66 8.79
CA VAL A 8 -1.35 1.49 7.52
C VAL A 8 -1.28 2.78 6.71
N ILE A 9 -1.03 2.65 5.41
CA ILE A 9 -1.21 3.73 4.44
C ILE A 9 -2.43 3.36 3.60
N ILE A 10 -3.42 4.23 3.56
CA ILE A 10 -4.62 4.02 2.77
C ILE A 10 -4.62 5.02 1.62
N THR A 11 -4.78 4.54 0.40
CA THR A 11 -4.77 5.37 -0.79
C THR A 11 -5.99 5.10 -1.65
N ARG A 12 -6.30 6.04 -2.52
CA ARG A 12 -7.33 5.89 -3.55
C ARG A 12 -6.69 6.11 -4.91
N TYR A 13 -6.91 5.18 -5.83
CA TYR A 13 -6.31 5.25 -7.16
C TYR A 13 -7.28 4.64 -8.18
N ARG A 14 -7.72 5.46 -9.14
CA ARG A 14 -8.59 5.03 -10.25
C ARG A 14 -9.84 4.27 -9.79
N GLY A 15 -10.52 4.80 -8.77
CA GLY A 15 -11.75 4.21 -8.27
C GLY A 15 -11.57 2.98 -7.38
N LYS A 16 -10.34 2.74 -6.93
CA LYS A 16 -10.00 1.63 -6.03
C LYS A 16 -9.31 2.16 -4.79
N VAL A 17 -9.58 1.53 -3.65
CA VAL A 17 -8.93 1.84 -2.38
C VAL A 17 -7.98 0.72 -2.03
N TYR A 18 -6.77 1.08 -1.64
CA TYR A 18 -5.73 0.14 -1.25
C TYR A 18 -5.26 0.44 0.16
N ALA A 19 -4.83 -0.58 0.88
CA ALA A 19 -4.18 -0.44 2.18
C ALA A 19 -2.84 -1.13 2.15
N PHE A 20 -1.80 -0.43 2.55
CA PHE A 20 -0.44 -0.92 2.52
C PHE A 20 0.19 -0.94 3.90
N SER A 21 1.09 -1.90 4.11
CA SER A 21 2.01 -1.86 5.24
C SER A 21 2.94 -0.66 5.08
N ARG A 22 3.21 0.07 6.17
CA ARG A 22 4.16 1.20 6.16
C ARG A 22 5.62 0.75 6.10
N ARG A 23 5.88 -0.53 5.95
CA ARG A 23 7.24 -1.04 5.86
C ARG A 23 7.69 -1.12 4.42
N CYS A 24 8.85 -0.53 4.14
CA CYS A 24 9.47 -0.67 2.83
C CYS A 24 9.79 -2.14 2.57
N PRO A 25 9.36 -2.73 1.44
CA PRO A 25 9.61 -4.15 1.16
C PRO A 25 11.10 -4.50 1.10
N HIS A 26 11.95 -3.51 0.91
CA HIS A 26 13.39 -3.74 0.78
C HIS A 26 14.05 -4.09 2.13
N LYS A 27 13.88 -3.24 3.16
CA LYS A 27 14.53 -3.44 4.46
C LYS A 27 13.67 -3.02 5.65
N GLY A 28 12.37 -2.93 5.48
CA GLY A 28 11.49 -2.61 6.57
C GLY A 28 11.54 -1.16 7.05
N ALA A 29 12.17 -0.26 6.28
CA ALA A 29 12.17 1.16 6.60
C ALA A 29 10.75 1.71 6.53
N ARG A 30 10.49 2.74 7.32
CA ARG A 30 9.16 3.31 7.43
C ARG A 30 8.82 4.17 6.23
N LEU A 31 7.72 3.87 5.56
CA LEU A 31 7.24 4.61 4.40
C LEU A 31 6.48 5.87 4.83
N VAL A 32 6.54 6.90 3.99
CA VAL A 32 5.78 8.13 4.19
C VAL A 32 4.98 8.46 2.93
N TRP A 33 3.88 9.17 3.12
CA TRP A 33 3.05 9.64 2.02
C TRP A 33 3.46 11.06 1.65
N HIS A 34 3.77 11.27 0.35
CA HIS A 34 4.05 12.59 -0.19
C HIS A 34 2.82 13.11 -0.92
N GLU A 35 2.07 13.97 -0.27
CA GLU A 35 0.79 14.48 -0.77
C GLU A 35 0.93 15.23 -2.09
N ASP A 36 1.93 16.06 -2.22
CA ASP A 36 2.18 16.88 -3.41
C ASP A 36 2.56 16.06 -4.64
N GLU A 37 3.16 14.90 -4.44
CA GLU A 37 3.53 14.00 -5.53
C GLU A 37 2.50 12.88 -5.75
N SER A 38 1.56 12.72 -4.83
CA SER A 38 0.66 11.56 -4.79
C SER A 38 1.44 10.25 -4.86
N ARG A 39 2.53 10.17 -4.10
CA ARG A 39 3.43 9.02 -4.07
C ARG A 39 3.72 8.60 -2.64
N ILE A 40 4.01 7.30 -2.48
CA ILE A 40 4.54 6.74 -1.25
C ILE A 40 6.05 6.70 -1.38
N PHE A 41 6.75 7.15 -0.36
CA PHE A 41 8.20 7.33 -0.42
C PHE A 41 8.89 6.61 0.72
N CYS A 42 10.00 5.92 0.40
CA CYS A 42 10.91 5.34 1.38
C CYS A 42 12.10 6.31 1.56
N PRO A 43 12.16 7.08 2.66
CA PRO A 43 13.22 8.09 2.80
C PRO A 43 14.61 7.47 2.95
N LYS A 44 14.71 6.26 3.45
CA LYS A 44 15.99 5.60 3.67
C LYS A 44 16.61 5.09 2.36
N HIS A 45 15.80 4.61 1.43
CA HIS A 45 16.28 3.99 0.19
C HIS A 45 15.93 4.80 -1.05
N LYS A 46 15.27 5.93 -0.89
CA LYS A 46 14.88 6.82 -1.99
C LYS A 46 13.97 6.17 -3.04
N ALA A 47 13.26 5.10 -2.65
CA ALA A 47 12.29 4.47 -3.54
C ALA A 47 10.95 5.20 -3.48
N ARG A 48 10.29 5.33 -4.63
CA ARG A 48 8.96 5.90 -4.74
C ARG A 48 8.00 4.88 -5.31
N PHE A 49 6.79 4.89 -4.77
CA PHE A 49 5.74 3.97 -5.19
C PHE A 49 4.49 4.77 -5.59
N MET A 50 3.78 4.28 -6.58
CA MET A 50 2.52 4.88 -6.99
C MET A 50 1.44 4.63 -5.94
N SER A 51 0.31 5.33 -6.07
CA SER A 51 -0.79 5.21 -5.11
C SER A 51 -1.40 3.80 -5.08
N ASN A 52 -1.18 2.98 -6.11
CA ASN A 52 -1.60 1.58 -6.11
C ASN A 52 -0.52 0.63 -5.57
N GLY A 53 0.62 1.15 -5.10
CA GLY A 53 1.71 0.38 -4.55
C GLY A 53 2.75 -0.10 -5.53
N ASP A 54 2.60 0.20 -6.83
CA ASP A 54 3.58 -0.19 -7.83
C ASP A 54 4.85 0.64 -7.68
N HIS A 55 6.01 -0.01 -7.78
CA HIS A 55 7.30 0.69 -7.74
C HIS A 55 7.40 1.66 -8.93
N ALA A 56 7.68 2.93 -8.64
CA ALA A 56 7.72 3.97 -9.66
C ALA A 56 9.14 4.42 -9.99
N SER A 57 9.98 4.62 -8.99
CA SER A 57 11.34 5.12 -9.22
C SER A 57 12.21 4.93 -7.98
N GLY A 58 13.48 5.27 -8.12
CA GLY A 58 14.44 5.13 -7.05
C GLY A 58 14.96 3.71 -6.92
N ARG A 59 15.41 3.34 -5.72
CA ARG A 59 16.01 2.04 -5.50
C ARG A 59 15.05 0.91 -5.88
N ARG A 60 15.56 -0.06 -6.63
CA ARG A 60 14.77 -1.19 -7.11
C ARG A 60 14.21 -2.00 -5.95
N SER A 61 12.92 -2.33 -6.05
CA SER A 61 12.19 -3.06 -5.03
C SER A 61 11.00 -3.76 -5.67
N ARG A 62 10.48 -4.79 -4.98
CA ARG A 62 9.16 -5.29 -5.36
C ARG A 62 8.10 -4.26 -5.00
N ASN A 63 6.88 -4.44 -5.51
CA ASN A 63 5.76 -3.58 -5.17
C ASN A 63 5.42 -3.71 -3.67
N LEU A 64 4.68 -2.72 -3.15
CA LEU A 64 4.35 -2.68 -1.73
C LEU A 64 3.45 -3.84 -1.31
N ASP A 65 3.67 -4.34 -0.09
CA ASP A 65 2.80 -5.33 0.50
C ASP A 65 1.43 -4.73 0.76
N ARG A 66 0.36 -5.45 0.43
CA ARG A 66 -1.02 -5.01 0.59
C ARG A 66 -1.70 -5.76 1.71
N TYR A 67 -2.46 -5.03 2.53
CA TYR A 67 -3.35 -5.64 3.50
C TYR A 67 -4.64 -6.12 2.81
N GLY A 68 -5.27 -7.14 3.39
CA GLY A 68 -6.60 -7.56 2.98
C GLY A 68 -7.62 -6.47 3.26
N LEU A 69 -8.58 -6.31 2.37
CA LEU A 69 -9.64 -5.33 2.47
C LEU A 69 -10.98 -5.97 2.19
N ARG A 70 -12.02 -5.47 2.86
CA ARG A 70 -13.39 -5.82 2.50
C ARG A 70 -14.30 -4.61 2.68
N VAL A 71 -15.40 -4.60 1.94
CA VAL A 71 -16.44 -3.58 2.08
C VAL A 71 -17.53 -4.14 2.97
N GLN A 72 -17.90 -3.38 4.00
CA GLN A 72 -18.97 -3.74 4.91
C GLN A 72 -19.92 -2.56 5.03
N GLY A 73 -21.05 -2.63 4.31
CA GLY A 73 -21.96 -1.51 4.21
C GLY A 73 -21.30 -0.33 3.50
N ARG A 74 -21.16 0.78 4.19
CA ARG A 74 -20.47 1.98 3.68
C ARG A 74 -19.05 2.11 4.17
N GLU A 75 -18.57 1.08 4.87
CA GLU A 75 -17.24 1.11 5.46
C GLU A 75 -16.29 0.18 4.74
N ILE A 76 -15.02 0.53 4.75
CA ILE A 76 -13.95 -0.34 4.27
C ILE A 76 -13.20 -0.82 5.49
N VAL A 77 -13.15 -2.14 5.65
CA VAL A 77 -12.46 -2.76 6.77
C VAL A 77 -11.10 -3.28 6.29
N VAL A 78 -10.05 -2.84 6.96
CA VAL A 78 -8.69 -3.29 6.68
C VAL A 78 -8.33 -4.39 7.66
N ASP A 79 -7.93 -5.54 7.12
CA ASP A 79 -7.48 -6.67 7.93
C ASP A 79 -5.96 -6.62 8.03
N THR A 80 -5.45 -6.06 9.13
CA THR A 80 -4.00 -5.90 9.33
C THR A 80 -3.30 -7.20 9.69
N ASP A 81 -4.06 -8.27 9.94
CA ASP A 81 -3.49 -9.60 10.17
C ASP A 81 -3.26 -10.36 8.86
N THR A 82 -3.79 -9.85 7.75
CA THR A 82 -3.66 -10.47 6.44
C THR A 82 -2.84 -9.58 5.53
N VAL A 83 -1.61 -9.99 5.23
CA VAL A 83 -0.68 -9.24 4.37
C VAL A 83 -0.36 -10.09 3.15
N TYR A 84 -0.53 -9.52 1.97
CA TYR A 84 -0.20 -10.18 0.71
C TYR A 84 1.06 -9.56 0.11
N ARG A 85 1.97 -10.41 -0.33
CA ARG A 85 3.21 -10.02 -1.02
C ARG A 85 3.07 -10.38 -2.49
N GLU A 86 3.42 -9.45 -3.36
CA GLU A 86 3.34 -9.69 -4.81
C GLU A 86 4.16 -10.92 -5.24
N ASP A 87 5.33 -11.10 -4.66
CA ASP A 87 6.25 -12.17 -5.05
C ASP A 87 5.88 -13.55 -4.50
N GLN A 88 4.89 -13.63 -3.60
CA GLN A 88 4.47 -14.90 -2.98
C GLN A 88 2.99 -15.18 -3.20
N ASP A 89 2.16 -14.15 -3.17
CA ASP A 89 0.69 -14.26 -3.19
C ASP A 89 0.12 -13.42 -4.33
N GLN A 90 0.64 -13.56 -5.53
CA GLN A 90 0.39 -12.63 -6.63
C GLN A 90 -1.09 -12.42 -6.93
N GLN A 91 -1.89 -13.49 -6.98
CA GLN A 91 -3.32 -13.34 -7.28
C GLN A 91 -4.06 -12.61 -6.16
N ALA A 92 -3.82 -12.98 -4.92
CA ALA A 92 -4.44 -12.32 -3.78
C ALA A 92 -3.97 -10.87 -3.67
N TRP A 93 -2.69 -10.62 -3.92
CA TRP A 93 -2.14 -9.27 -3.91
C TRP A 93 -2.80 -8.40 -4.97
N ALA A 94 -2.94 -8.90 -6.18
CA ALA A 94 -3.55 -8.15 -7.28
C ALA A 94 -5.03 -7.84 -7.03
N SER A 95 -5.71 -8.67 -6.24
CA SER A 95 -7.12 -8.50 -5.92
C SER A 95 -7.37 -7.76 -4.59
N ALA A 96 -6.31 -7.37 -3.88
CA ALA A 96 -6.42 -6.74 -2.57
C ALA A 96 -6.72 -5.25 -2.70
N PHE A 97 -7.95 -4.92 -3.04
CA PHE A 97 -8.45 -3.55 -3.12
C PHE A 97 -9.96 -3.55 -2.92
N ALA A 98 -10.50 -2.37 -2.59
CA ALA A 98 -11.95 -2.16 -2.54
C ALA A 98 -12.34 -1.22 -3.66
N ALA A 99 -13.24 -1.64 -4.54
CA ALA A 99 -13.75 -0.78 -5.60
C ALA A 99 -14.71 0.25 -4.99
N VAL A 100 -14.56 1.51 -5.40
CA VAL A 100 -15.43 2.59 -4.96
C VAL A 100 -15.97 3.33 -6.19
N THR A 101 -17.23 3.71 -6.13
CA THR A 101 -17.89 4.41 -7.23
C THR A 101 -18.04 5.90 -6.95
#